data_8db29b8149ecdbc3dcaea6ea8b44192c
#
_entry.id   8db29b8149ecdbc3dcaea6ea8b44192c
#
_cell.length_a   1.000
_cell.length_b   1.000
_cell.length_c   1.000
_cell.angle_alpha   90.00
_cell.angle_beta   90.00
_cell.angle_gamma   90.00
#
_symmetry.space_group_name_H-M   'P 1'
#
loop_
_entity.id
_entity.type
_entity.pdbx_description
1 polymer ?
#
loop_
_entity_poly.entity_id
_entity_poly.type
_entity_poly.pdbx_seq_one_letter_code
_entity_poly.pdbx_strand_id
1 'polypeptide(L)'
;MEPDLSKKRQSIFLEKDFSEILIKGRAAKGNLLTKRTIKRIGLKSHGHSTLGGRKVWFDPDVNRINYDENGRFLGEFNDDESILVVLDDGDFYITNFDPNNHYEDNILRLEKWDEHKIWTAILYDADNQGYPYIKRFTMDAIKRHQNFMGENPNCKLILLTDTVYPRIKVT
;
A
#
# COMPACT_ATOMS: atom_id res chain seq x y z
N MET A 1 25.05 -45.62 29.56
CA MET A 1 25.22 -44.16 29.48
C MET A 1 24.71 -43.76 28.11
N GLU A 2 23.42 -43.46 28.01
CA GLU A 2 22.79 -43.07 26.74
C GLU A 2 23.11 -41.59 26.43
N PRO A 3 23.46 -41.24 25.20
CA PRO A 3 23.70 -39.84 24.83
C PRO A 3 22.38 -39.07 24.77
N ASP A 4 22.31 -38.02 25.54
CA ASP A 4 21.20 -37.05 25.55
C ASP A 4 21.08 -36.36 24.17
N LEU A 5 20.05 -36.75 23.39
CA LEU A 5 19.75 -36.29 22.05
C LEU A 5 18.88 -35.03 22.02
N SER A 6 18.68 -34.35 23.15
CA SER A 6 17.75 -33.23 23.29
C SER A 6 18.35 -31.83 23.12
N LYS A 7 19.49 -31.67 22.45
CA LYS A 7 19.92 -30.30 22.04
C LYS A 7 19.06 -29.79 20.90
N LYS A 8 17.89 -29.22 21.25
CA LYS A 8 17.12 -28.41 20.33
C LYS A 8 18.05 -27.41 19.64
N ARG A 9 18.17 -27.53 18.31
CA ARG A 9 18.89 -26.58 17.48
C ARG A 9 18.22 -25.21 17.64
N GLN A 10 18.81 -24.32 18.42
CA GLN A 10 18.33 -22.94 18.55
C GLN A 10 18.57 -22.22 17.22
N SER A 11 17.52 -21.79 16.59
CA SER A 11 17.61 -20.87 15.46
C SER A 11 18.02 -19.49 16.00
N ILE A 12 19.21 -19.04 15.64
CA ILE A 12 19.71 -17.72 16.02
C ILE A 12 19.45 -16.80 14.83
N PHE A 13 18.72 -15.75 15.07
CA PHE A 13 18.50 -14.66 14.10
C PHE A 13 19.58 -13.60 14.34
N LEU A 14 20.28 -13.23 13.29
CA LEU A 14 21.26 -12.14 13.29
C LEU A 14 20.67 -10.99 12.46
N GLU A 15 20.46 -9.87 13.11
CA GLU A 15 20.09 -8.64 12.43
C GLU A 15 21.32 -7.76 12.25
N LYS A 16 21.46 -7.14 11.09
CA LYS A 16 22.51 -6.18 10.80
C LYS A 16 21.90 -4.97 10.10
N ASP A 17 22.19 -3.81 10.65
CA ASP A 17 21.88 -2.54 10.02
C ASP A 17 22.98 -2.21 9.01
N PHE A 18 22.61 -2.00 7.76
CA PHE A 18 23.56 -1.67 6.70
C PHE A 18 24.12 -0.23 6.82
N SER A 19 23.44 0.65 7.55
CA SER A 19 23.97 2.00 7.84
C SER A 19 25.27 1.97 8.65
N GLU A 20 25.48 0.91 9.44
CA GLU A 20 26.70 0.70 10.22
C GLU A 20 27.86 0.13 9.38
N ILE A 21 27.61 -0.23 8.12
CA ILE A 21 28.60 -0.87 7.26
C ILE A 21 29.26 0.16 6.37
N LEU A 22 30.55 0.34 6.53
CA LEU A 22 31.34 1.27 5.71
C LEU A 22 31.31 0.90 4.23
N ILE A 23 31.04 1.87 3.38
CA ILE A 23 31.14 1.72 1.93
C ILE A 23 32.61 1.55 1.55
N LYS A 24 32.93 0.44 0.86
CA LYS A 24 34.26 0.10 0.38
C LYS A 24 34.27 -0.03 -1.13
N GLY A 25 35.45 0.13 -1.73
CA GLY A 25 35.62 -0.06 -3.16
C GLY A 25 35.27 -1.49 -3.61
N ARG A 26 34.85 -1.63 -4.88
CA ARG A 26 34.41 -2.92 -5.47
C ARG A 26 35.37 -4.09 -5.27
N ALA A 27 36.68 -3.83 -5.28
CA ALA A 27 37.70 -4.88 -5.12
C ALA A 27 38.03 -5.18 -3.65
N ALA A 28 37.46 -4.43 -2.71
CA ALA A 28 37.71 -4.68 -1.28
C ALA A 28 36.95 -5.92 -0.80
N LYS A 29 37.61 -6.71 0.06
CA LYS A 29 36.95 -7.81 0.76
C LYS A 29 35.85 -7.27 1.68
N GLY A 30 34.64 -7.81 1.61
CA GLY A 30 33.51 -7.42 2.45
C GLY A 30 33.73 -7.67 3.96
N ASN A 31 32.79 -7.26 4.77
CA ASN A 31 32.80 -7.52 6.21
C ASN A 31 32.30 -8.93 6.51
N LEU A 32 32.95 -9.60 7.47
CA LEU A 32 32.48 -10.91 7.91
C LEU A 32 31.16 -10.75 8.68
N LEU A 33 30.11 -11.35 8.18
CA LEU A 33 28.79 -11.31 8.83
C LEU A 33 28.74 -12.25 10.05
N THR A 34 29.16 -13.51 9.88
CA THR A 34 29.20 -14.51 10.95
C THR A 34 30.13 -15.67 10.55
N LYS A 35 30.68 -16.35 11.55
CA LYS A 35 31.43 -17.60 11.36
C LYS A 35 30.54 -18.85 11.44
N ARG A 36 29.24 -18.68 11.65
CA ARG A 36 28.28 -19.80 11.78
C ARG A 36 27.76 -20.23 10.42
N THR A 37 27.38 -21.49 10.29
CA THR A 37 26.71 -21.97 9.08
C THR A 37 25.33 -21.34 8.96
N ILE A 38 25.06 -20.67 7.82
CA ILE A 38 23.82 -19.98 7.53
C ILE A 38 22.93 -20.91 6.69
N LYS A 39 21.70 -21.12 7.14
CA LYS A 39 20.71 -21.90 6.40
C LYS A 39 19.96 -21.03 5.36
N ARG A 40 19.69 -19.77 5.69
CA ARG A 40 18.96 -18.84 4.83
C ARG A 40 19.36 -17.42 5.16
N ILE A 41 19.51 -16.60 4.11
CA ILE A 41 19.61 -15.15 4.21
C ILE A 41 18.39 -14.58 3.48
N GLY A 42 17.71 -13.61 4.07
CA GLY A 42 16.60 -12.89 3.47
C GLY A 42 16.64 -11.44 3.87
N LEU A 43 16.06 -10.60 3.05
CA LEU A 43 15.81 -9.21 3.40
C LEU A 43 14.69 -9.17 4.43
N LYS A 44 14.92 -8.52 5.56
CA LYS A 44 13.90 -8.36 6.62
C LYS A 44 12.95 -7.20 6.30
N SER A 45 13.51 -6.08 5.93
CA SER A 45 12.79 -4.87 5.53
C SER A 45 13.68 -4.02 4.64
N HIS A 46 13.09 -3.22 3.80
CA HIS A 46 13.81 -2.12 3.17
C HIS A 46 14.08 -1.06 4.25
N GLY A 47 15.36 -0.67 4.43
CA GLY A 47 15.70 0.44 5.32
C GLY A 47 15.03 1.72 4.81
N HIS A 48 14.69 2.62 5.72
CA HIS A 48 14.23 3.94 5.31
C HIS A 48 15.32 4.60 4.46
N SER A 49 14.97 5.04 3.26
CA SER A 49 15.87 5.84 2.43
C SER A 49 16.20 7.12 3.20
N THR A 50 17.50 7.38 3.45
CA THR A 50 17.97 8.66 4.00
C THR A 50 17.90 9.80 2.96
N LEU A 51 17.67 9.45 1.70
CA LEU A 51 17.25 10.34 0.63
C LEU A 51 15.73 10.39 0.73
N GLY A 52 15.13 11.51 1.06
CA GLY A 52 13.66 11.66 1.19
C GLY A 52 12.84 10.87 0.17
N GLY A 53 11.57 10.66 0.45
CA GLY A 53 10.68 9.86 -0.41
C GLY A 53 10.69 10.38 -1.86
N ARG A 54 10.36 9.50 -2.81
CA ARG A 54 10.21 9.90 -4.21
C ARG A 54 8.92 10.68 -4.36
N LYS A 55 9.01 11.89 -4.90
CA LYS A 55 7.85 12.69 -5.25
C LYS A 55 7.11 12.06 -6.42
N VAL A 56 5.80 11.97 -6.32
CA VAL A 56 4.93 11.31 -7.30
C VAL A 56 3.80 12.25 -7.68
N TRP A 57 3.54 12.37 -8.98
CA TRP A 57 2.43 13.12 -9.56
C TRP A 57 1.56 12.20 -10.41
N PHE A 58 0.30 12.56 -10.56
CA PHE A 58 -0.63 11.89 -11.45
C PHE A 58 -1.04 12.83 -12.57
N ASP A 59 -0.82 12.39 -13.79
CA ASP A 59 -1.24 13.08 -15.01
C ASP A 59 -2.55 12.47 -15.51
N PRO A 60 -3.68 13.19 -15.39
CA PRO A 60 -4.99 12.70 -15.82
C PRO A 60 -5.14 12.62 -17.35
N ASP A 61 -4.31 13.32 -18.12
CA ASP A 61 -4.43 13.34 -19.59
C ASP A 61 -3.94 12.03 -20.21
N VAL A 62 -3.04 11.34 -19.50
CA VAL A 62 -2.48 10.03 -19.92
C VAL A 62 -2.80 8.91 -18.95
N ASN A 63 -3.53 9.17 -17.86
CA ASN A 63 -3.87 8.23 -16.80
C ASN A 63 -2.65 7.49 -16.24
N ARG A 64 -1.59 8.22 -15.96
CA ARG A 64 -0.34 7.67 -15.42
C ARG A 64 0.24 8.53 -14.32
N ILE A 65 0.98 7.88 -13.44
CA ILE A 65 1.85 8.60 -12.53
C ILE A 65 3.17 8.94 -13.22
N ASN A 66 3.83 9.97 -12.72
CA ASN A 66 5.15 10.40 -13.17
C ASN A 66 5.96 11.00 -12.01
N TYR A 67 7.23 11.27 -12.29
CA TYR A 67 8.18 11.90 -11.37
C TYR A 67 8.65 13.28 -11.86
N ASP A 68 8.04 13.76 -12.96
CA ASP A 68 8.47 14.93 -13.72
C ASP A 68 7.60 16.17 -13.40
N GLU A 69 6.89 16.15 -12.30
CA GLU A 69 6.05 17.24 -11.81
C GLU A 69 4.84 17.59 -12.72
N ASN A 70 4.40 16.63 -13.52
CA ASN A 70 3.24 16.82 -14.39
C ASN A 70 1.94 16.36 -13.71
N GLY A 71 0.93 17.26 -13.67
CA GLY A 71 -0.38 16.97 -13.14
C GLY A 71 -0.51 17.18 -11.63
N ARG A 72 -1.28 16.33 -10.96
CA ARG A 72 -1.61 16.46 -9.55
C ARG A 72 -0.57 15.79 -8.66
N PHE A 73 0.00 16.54 -7.72
CA PHE A 73 0.92 15.98 -6.71
C PHE A 73 0.19 15.02 -5.77
N LEU A 74 0.70 13.79 -5.65
CA LEU A 74 0.16 12.76 -4.76
C LEU A 74 0.89 12.67 -3.42
N GLY A 75 2.13 13.10 -3.37
CA GLY A 75 2.96 13.07 -2.17
C GLY A 75 4.36 12.53 -2.42
N GLU A 76 5.10 12.39 -1.32
CA GLU A 76 6.40 11.70 -1.31
C GLU A 76 6.20 10.27 -0.85
N PHE A 77 6.72 9.30 -1.60
CA PHE A 77 6.56 7.87 -1.37
C PHE A 77 7.89 7.21 -1.05
N ASN A 78 7.93 6.44 0.02
CA ASN A 78 9.01 5.49 0.30
C ASN A 78 8.75 4.17 -0.41
N ASP A 79 9.78 3.31 -0.50
CA ASP A 79 9.72 2.07 -1.28
C ASP A 79 8.66 1.06 -0.80
N ASP A 80 8.23 1.15 0.46
CA ASP A 80 7.22 0.30 1.10
C ASP A 80 5.79 0.85 1.04
N GLU A 81 5.63 2.07 0.53
CA GLU A 81 4.34 2.72 0.43
C GLU A 81 3.63 2.42 -0.89
N SER A 82 2.33 2.60 -0.91
CA SER A 82 1.48 2.22 -2.01
C SER A 82 0.45 3.30 -2.33
N ILE A 83 -0.12 3.21 -3.52
CA ILE A 83 -1.21 4.05 -4.00
C ILE A 83 -2.53 3.31 -3.81
N LEU A 84 -3.51 4.00 -3.26
CA LEU A 84 -4.91 3.61 -3.27
C LEU A 84 -5.58 4.19 -4.51
N VAL A 85 -6.26 3.33 -5.25
CA VAL A 85 -7.13 3.69 -6.39
C VAL A 85 -8.54 3.34 -6.02
N VAL A 86 -9.47 4.29 -6.17
CA VAL A 86 -10.91 4.08 -5.97
C VAL A 86 -11.62 4.56 -7.22
N LEU A 87 -12.47 3.72 -7.76
CA LEU A 87 -13.26 3.98 -8.95
C LEU A 87 -14.69 4.44 -8.58
N ASP A 88 -15.39 5.07 -9.50
CA ASP A 88 -16.73 5.61 -9.28
C ASP A 88 -17.81 4.52 -9.18
N ASP A 89 -17.53 3.31 -9.67
CA ASP A 89 -18.37 2.12 -9.54
C ASP A 89 -18.20 1.39 -8.19
N GLY A 90 -17.38 1.93 -7.29
CA GLY A 90 -17.11 1.38 -5.97
C GLY A 90 -15.99 0.36 -5.91
N ASP A 91 -15.35 0.05 -7.03
CA ASP A 91 -14.15 -0.76 -7.04
C ASP A 91 -12.97 0.02 -6.45
N PHE A 92 -12.11 -0.70 -5.74
CA PHE A 92 -10.86 -0.16 -5.25
C PHE A 92 -9.76 -1.22 -5.22
N TYR A 93 -8.53 -0.76 -5.33
CA TYR A 93 -7.35 -1.61 -5.21
C TYR A 93 -6.13 -0.81 -4.76
N ILE A 94 -5.11 -1.52 -4.31
CA ILE A 94 -3.84 -0.95 -3.89
C ILE A 94 -2.75 -1.43 -4.83
N THR A 95 -1.94 -0.50 -5.32
CA THR A 95 -0.86 -0.76 -6.26
C THR A 95 0.42 -0.04 -5.87
N ASN A 96 1.54 -0.42 -6.49
CA ASN A 96 2.79 0.32 -6.37
C ASN A 96 2.74 1.63 -7.18
N PHE A 97 3.72 2.50 -6.97
CA PHE A 97 3.85 3.76 -7.71
C PHE A 97 4.81 3.65 -8.90
N ASP A 98 4.65 2.60 -9.73
CA ASP A 98 5.43 2.43 -10.96
C ASP A 98 4.83 3.32 -12.08
N PRO A 99 5.63 4.17 -12.76
CA PRO A 99 5.16 5.04 -13.86
C PRO A 99 4.63 4.27 -15.07
N ASN A 100 4.94 2.97 -15.16
CA ASN A 100 4.41 2.11 -16.23
C ASN A 100 2.96 1.66 -15.96
N ASN A 101 2.45 1.83 -14.73
CA ASN A 101 1.06 1.56 -14.44
C ASN A 101 0.16 2.50 -15.24
N HIS A 102 -0.86 1.94 -15.85
CA HIS A 102 -1.95 2.67 -16.47
C HIS A 102 -3.18 2.53 -15.59
N TYR A 103 -3.84 3.65 -15.32
CA TYR A 103 -5.01 3.72 -14.47
C TYR A 103 -6.27 3.88 -15.31
N GLU A 104 -7.43 3.54 -14.74
CA GLU A 104 -8.74 3.61 -15.38
C GLU A 104 -9.19 5.07 -15.57
N ASP A 105 -10.14 5.28 -16.51
CA ASP A 105 -10.68 6.63 -16.79
C ASP A 105 -11.67 7.11 -15.71
N ASN A 106 -12.29 6.16 -14.97
CA ASN A 106 -13.32 6.43 -13.97
C ASN A 106 -12.78 6.54 -12.54
N ILE A 107 -11.57 7.08 -12.37
CA ILE A 107 -10.96 7.28 -11.06
C ILE A 107 -11.74 8.32 -10.26
N LEU A 108 -12.25 7.90 -9.12
CA LEU A 108 -12.86 8.78 -8.12
C LEU A 108 -11.81 9.33 -7.15
N ARG A 109 -10.89 8.47 -6.70
CA ARG A 109 -9.78 8.83 -5.81
C ARG A 109 -8.50 8.10 -6.22
N LEU A 110 -7.40 8.82 -6.17
CA LEU A 110 -6.06 8.27 -6.35
C LEU A 110 -5.15 9.02 -5.38
N GLU A 111 -4.64 8.33 -4.39
CA GLU A 111 -3.87 8.92 -3.30
C GLU A 111 -2.94 7.90 -2.63
N LYS A 112 -2.08 8.38 -1.74
CA LYS A 112 -1.26 7.51 -0.91
C LYS A 112 -2.15 6.66 0.01
N TRP A 113 -1.91 5.34 0.02
CA TRP A 113 -2.69 4.44 0.86
C TRP A 113 -2.30 4.58 2.34
N ASP A 114 -3.32 4.60 3.19
CA ASP A 114 -3.21 4.61 4.65
C ASP A 114 -4.17 3.57 5.21
N GLU A 115 -3.63 2.54 5.88
CA GLU A 115 -4.38 1.42 6.46
C GLU A 115 -5.35 1.85 7.58
N HIS A 116 -5.06 2.98 8.23
CA HIS A 116 -5.87 3.49 9.34
C HIS A 116 -6.94 4.48 8.88
N LYS A 117 -6.96 4.82 7.60
CA LYS A 117 -7.90 5.79 7.05
C LYS A 117 -9.31 5.23 7.02
N ILE A 118 -10.23 5.92 7.70
CA ILE A 118 -11.64 5.54 7.75
C ILE A 118 -12.40 6.27 6.66
N TRP A 119 -13.10 5.51 5.84
CA TRP A 119 -13.96 6.00 4.79
C TRP A 119 -15.43 5.95 5.21
N THR A 120 -16.19 6.93 4.78
CA THR A 120 -17.65 6.95 4.89
C THR A 120 -18.22 6.99 3.47
N ALA A 121 -19.04 5.99 3.12
CA ALA A 121 -19.78 5.96 1.87
C ALA A 121 -21.27 6.06 2.10
N ILE A 122 -21.97 6.80 1.23
CA ILE A 122 -23.41 6.79 1.09
C ILE A 122 -23.71 6.27 -0.32
N LEU A 123 -24.57 5.29 -0.40
CA LEU A 123 -24.90 4.62 -1.65
C LEU A 123 -26.37 4.21 -1.70
N TYR A 124 -26.92 4.08 -2.89
CA TYR A 124 -28.17 3.36 -3.14
C TYR A 124 -27.84 1.89 -3.39
N ASP A 125 -28.44 1.02 -2.59
CA ASP A 125 -28.27 -0.44 -2.70
C ASP A 125 -29.39 -1.02 -3.57
N ALA A 126 -29.03 -1.48 -4.77
CA ALA A 126 -30.00 -2.03 -5.72
C ALA A 126 -30.56 -3.38 -5.29
N ASP A 127 -29.84 -4.14 -4.45
CA ASP A 127 -30.32 -5.43 -3.92
C ASP A 127 -31.37 -5.23 -2.83
N ASN A 128 -31.42 -4.03 -2.23
CA ASN A 128 -32.36 -3.63 -1.20
C ASN A 128 -33.28 -2.49 -1.70
N GLN A 129 -33.94 -2.69 -2.81
CA GLN A 129 -34.95 -1.77 -3.39
C GLN A 129 -34.42 -0.36 -3.70
N GLY A 130 -33.10 -0.23 -3.81
CA GLY A 130 -32.45 1.07 -4.04
C GLY A 130 -32.51 2.03 -2.84
N TYR A 131 -32.70 1.51 -1.64
CA TYR A 131 -32.67 2.36 -0.43
C TYR A 131 -31.27 2.93 -0.19
N PRO A 132 -31.21 4.15 0.40
CA PRO A 132 -29.93 4.76 0.74
C PRO A 132 -29.33 4.09 1.99
N TYR A 133 -28.08 3.70 1.86
CA TYR A 133 -27.27 3.15 2.96
C TYR A 133 -26.06 4.04 3.23
N ILE A 134 -25.68 4.10 4.49
CA ILE A 134 -24.43 4.69 4.94
C ILE A 134 -23.57 3.63 5.60
N LYS A 135 -22.30 3.58 5.26
CA LYS A 135 -21.33 2.71 5.92
C LYS A 135 -20.00 3.39 6.16
N ARG A 136 -19.30 2.91 7.18
CA ARG A 136 -17.93 3.30 7.49
C ARG A 136 -17.04 2.08 7.46
N PHE A 137 -15.88 2.19 6.85
CA PHE A 137 -14.98 1.07 6.63
C PHE A 137 -13.55 1.56 6.41
N THR A 138 -12.58 0.64 6.51
CA THR A 138 -11.20 0.80 6.06
C THR A 138 -11.01 0.08 4.74
N MET A 139 -10.04 0.51 3.94
CA MET A 139 -9.66 -0.16 2.70
C MET A 139 -8.41 -0.98 2.94
N ASP A 140 -8.57 -2.32 2.97
CA ASP A 140 -7.50 -3.22 3.33
C ASP A 140 -6.50 -3.44 2.19
N ALA A 141 -5.23 -3.69 2.55
CA ALA A 141 -4.13 -3.95 1.61
C ALA A 141 -4.22 -5.32 0.92
N ILE A 142 -5.34 -5.64 0.31
CA ILE A 142 -5.49 -6.85 -0.50
C ILE A 142 -5.18 -6.48 -1.95
N LYS A 143 -4.22 -7.18 -2.57
CA LYS A 143 -3.78 -6.97 -3.98
C LYS A 143 -4.83 -7.41 -5.02
N ARG A 144 -6.12 -7.31 -4.70
CA ARG A 144 -7.23 -7.66 -5.60
C ARG A 144 -8.18 -6.49 -5.66
N HIS A 145 -8.83 -6.33 -6.80
CA HIS A 145 -9.98 -5.45 -6.89
C HIS A 145 -11.05 -5.90 -5.90
N GLN A 146 -11.53 -4.96 -5.10
CA GLN A 146 -12.58 -5.13 -4.14
C GLN A 146 -13.65 -4.07 -4.41
N ASN A 147 -14.91 -4.40 -4.19
CA ASN A 147 -16.00 -3.46 -4.34
C ASN A 147 -16.65 -3.17 -2.99
N PHE A 148 -16.74 -1.88 -2.61
CA PHE A 148 -17.40 -1.51 -1.36
C PHE A 148 -18.91 -1.26 -1.52
N MET A 149 -19.45 -1.25 -2.72
CA MET A 149 -20.90 -1.10 -2.96
C MET A 149 -21.63 -2.44 -3.08
N GLY A 150 -20.91 -3.54 -3.38
CA GLY A 150 -21.47 -4.85 -3.64
C GLY A 150 -21.33 -5.24 -5.12
N GLU A 151 -21.81 -6.43 -5.47
CA GLU A 151 -21.66 -7.00 -6.82
C GLU A 151 -22.72 -6.51 -7.83
N ASN A 152 -23.78 -5.84 -7.34
CA ASN A 152 -24.87 -5.39 -8.21
C ASN A 152 -24.50 -4.10 -8.95
N PRO A 153 -24.38 -4.11 -10.29
CA PRO A 153 -23.94 -2.95 -11.06
C PRO A 153 -24.94 -1.78 -11.05
N ASN A 154 -26.14 -1.99 -10.53
CA ASN A 154 -27.14 -0.93 -10.39
C ASN A 154 -27.03 -0.16 -9.06
N CYS A 155 -26.12 -0.55 -8.17
CA CYS A 155 -25.76 0.25 -7.00
C CYS A 155 -25.16 1.58 -7.44
N LYS A 156 -25.46 2.65 -6.71
CA LYS A 156 -25.00 4.00 -7.07
C LYS A 156 -24.34 4.65 -5.87
N LEU A 157 -23.09 5.06 -6.06
CA LEU A 157 -22.39 5.86 -5.08
C LEU A 157 -22.94 7.30 -5.08
N ILE A 158 -23.31 7.80 -3.90
CA ILE A 158 -23.78 9.18 -3.71
C ILE A 158 -22.63 10.03 -3.17
N LEU A 159 -21.91 9.51 -2.19
CA LEU A 159 -20.82 10.22 -1.52
C LEU A 159 -19.77 9.22 -1.04
N LEU A 160 -18.52 9.56 -1.25
CA LEU A 160 -17.37 8.95 -0.59
C LEU A 160 -16.54 10.05 0.08
N THR A 161 -16.28 9.94 1.37
CA THR A 161 -15.49 10.92 2.12
C THR A 161 -14.62 10.24 3.17
N ASP A 162 -13.45 10.82 3.40
CA ASP A 162 -12.51 10.46 4.46
C ASP A 162 -12.60 11.40 5.67
N THR A 163 -13.58 12.27 5.71
CA THR A 163 -13.86 13.11 6.88
C THR A 163 -14.19 12.24 8.08
N VAL A 164 -13.48 12.41 9.19
CA VAL A 164 -13.58 11.55 10.38
C VAL A 164 -15.00 11.53 10.95
N TYR A 165 -15.67 12.69 10.98
CA TYR A 165 -17.06 12.84 11.45
C TYR A 165 -17.86 13.70 10.47
N PRO A 166 -18.27 13.15 9.31
CA PRO A 166 -19.00 13.92 8.32
C PRO A 166 -20.39 14.29 8.83
N ARG A 167 -20.80 15.53 8.62
CA ARG A 167 -22.19 15.95 8.83
C ARG A 167 -22.95 15.83 7.53
N ILE A 168 -23.98 15.00 7.54
CA ILE A 168 -24.77 14.68 6.34
C ILE A 168 -26.17 15.23 6.55
N LYS A 169 -26.68 15.93 5.55
CA LYS A 169 -28.05 16.39 5.48
C LYS A 169 -28.79 15.54 4.46
N VAL A 170 -29.88 14.92 4.88
CA VAL A 170 -30.82 14.21 4.00
C VAL A 170 -32.04 15.11 3.84
N THR A 171 -32.45 15.37 2.59
CA THR A 171 -33.61 16.19 2.23
C THR A 171 -34.53 15.38 1.32
#